data_24753af33b5e34c6ebf5b1c28875df10
#
_entry.id   24753af33b5e34c6ebf5b1c28875df10
#
_cell.length_a   1.000
_cell.length_b   1.000
_cell.length_c   1.000
_cell.angle_alpha   90.00
_cell.angle_beta   90.00
_cell.angle_gamma   90.00
#
_symmetry.space_group_name_H-M   'P 1'
#
loop_
_entity.id
_entity.type
_entity.pdbx_description
1 polymer ?
#
loop_
_entity_poly.entity_id
_entity_poly.type
_entity_poly.pdbx_seq_one_letter_code
_entity_poly.pdbx_strand_id
1 'polypeptide(L)'
;VGSEMCIRDRDATLCLNTTGRPYFGEGAAEGMLNDIAIEGTCTLVRRMYEKCKVFIVTGREGTPEIVAATKEWLAKHDIKVDELFFRPVKDYSPGAECKKKIYEDNIKGKYNVQFVLEDNCKCVEMWREQGLTCLQPNEGKF
;
A
#
# COMPACT_ATOMS: atom_id res chain seq x y z
N VAL A 1 -1.90 24.27 -0.13
CA VAL A 1 -2.54 23.03 0.25
C VAL A 1 -2.78 22.20 -1.00
N GLY A 2 -2.27 21.02 -1.03
CA GLY A 2 -2.35 20.12 -2.18
C GLY A 2 -3.72 19.48 -2.37
N SER A 3 -3.82 18.68 -3.43
CA SER A 3 -5.03 17.92 -3.73
C SER A 3 -5.35 16.89 -2.63
N GLU A 4 -6.62 16.59 -2.48
CA GLU A 4 -7.07 15.54 -1.58
C GLU A 4 -6.62 14.17 -2.09
N MET A 5 -6.17 13.31 -1.17
CA MET A 5 -5.70 11.99 -1.52
C MET A 5 -5.93 10.98 -0.39
N CYS A 6 -5.86 9.71 -0.74
CA CYS A 6 -5.97 8.60 0.19
C CYS A 6 -4.78 7.67 0.02
N ILE A 7 -4.26 7.17 1.13
CA ILE A 7 -3.15 6.22 1.15
C ILE A 7 -3.70 4.80 1.34
N ARG A 8 -3.09 3.83 0.65
CA ARG A 8 -3.43 2.41 0.76
C ARG A 8 -2.17 1.58 0.93
N ASP A 9 -2.24 0.55 1.75
CA ASP A 9 -1.31 -0.56 1.66
C ASP A 9 -1.84 -1.57 0.62
N ARG A 10 -0.98 -2.48 0.14
CA ARG A 10 -1.41 -3.52 -0.80
C ARG A 10 -1.68 -4.84 -0.08
N ASP A 11 -0.66 -5.39 0.56
CA ASP A 11 -0.74 -6.72 1.18
C ASP A 11 -1.64 -6.69 2.41
N ALA A 12 -2.54 -7.67 2.49
CA ALA A 12 -3.57 -7.80 3.52
C ALA A 12 -4.58 -6.64 3.62
N THR A 13 -4.44 -5.61 2.79
CA THR A 13 -5.41 -4.50 2.67
C THR A 13 -6.21 -4.62 1.37
N LEU A 14 -5.54 -4.74 0.23
CA LEU A 14 -6.16 -4.94 -1.09
C LEU A 14 -6.19 -6.40 -1.51
N CYS A 15 -5.24 -7.20 -1.06
CA CYS A 15 -5.10 -8.60 -1.46
C CYS A 15 -4.62 -9.51 -0.34
N LEU A 16 -4.88 -10.80 -0.51
CA LEU A 16 -4.41 -11.85 0.39
C LEU A 16 -3.48 -12.80 -0.34
N ASN A 17 -2.37 -13.14 0.30
CA ASN A 17 -1.48 -14.21 -0.13
C ASN A 17 -2.04 -15.54 0.38
N THR A 18 -2.76 -16.26 -0.46
CA THR A 18 -3.35 -17.56 -0.12
C THR A 18 -2.53 -18.75 -0.60
N THR A 19 -1.49 -18.50 -1.40
CA THR A 19 -0.65 -19.55 -1.99
C THR A 19 0.58 -19.88 -1.15
N GLY A 20 0.86 -19.09 -0.11
CA GLY A 20 2.07 -19.25 0.70
C GLY A 20 3.35 -18.78 0.00
N ARG A 21 3.22 -17.94 -1.03
CA ARG A 21 4.37 -17.40 -1.75
C ARG A 21 5.27 -16.60 -0.82
N PRO A 22 6.57 -16.52 -1.11
CA PRO A 22 7.48 -15.68 -0.34
C PRO A 22 7.14 -14.19 -0.51
N TYR A 23 7.43 -13.40 0.52
CA TYR A 23 7.25 -11.94 0.45
C TYR A 23 8.48 -11.24 -0.14
N PHE A 24 9.62 -11.88 -0.11
CA PHE A 24 10.90 -11.35 -0.59
C PHE A 24 11.64 -12.42 -1.38
N GLY A 25 12.55 -11.98 -2.26
CA GLY A 25 13.43 -12.85 -3.00
C GLY A 25 12.78 -13.57 -4.17
N GLU A 26 13.35 -14.71 -4.52
CA GLU A 26 12.92 -15.51 -5.67
C GLU A 26 11.48 -16.01 -5.51
N GLY A 27 10.70 -15.87 -6.56
CA GLY A 27 9.29 -16.29 -6.58
C GLY A 27 8.30 -15.28 -6.00
N ALA A 28 8.77 -14.22 -5.33
CA ALA A 28 7.89 -13.21 -4.73
C ALA A 28 7.07 -12.48 -5.80
N ALA A 29 7.71 -11.98 -6.84
CA ALA A 29 7.04 -11.24 -7.90
C ALA A 29 6.03 -12.11 -8.67
N GLU A 30 6.41 -13.30 -9.07
CA GLU A 30 5.54 -14.23 -9.80
C GLU A 30 4.32 -14.61 -8.95
N GLY A 31 4.53 -14.91 -7.68
CA GLY A 31 3.46 -15.28 -6.76
C GLY A 31 2.46 -14.16 -6.50
N MET A 32 2.89 -12.92 -6.59
CA MET A 32 2.01 -11.75 -6.39
C MET A 32 0.84 -11.69 -7.38
N LEU A 33 1.02 -12.21 -8.58
CA LEU A 33 -0.02 -12.23 -9.61
C LEU A 33 -1.19 -13.14 -9.23
N ASN A 34 -0.96 -14.08 -8.33
CA ASN A 34 -1.96 -15.04 -7.84
C ASN A 34 -2.61 -14.61 -6.52
N ASP A 35 -2.26 -13.47 -5.98
CA ASP A 35 -2.90 -12.94 -4.76
C ASP A 35 -4.37 -12.68 -5.01
N ILE A 36 -5.21 -13.05 -4.06
CA ILE A 36 -6.66 -12.88 -4.15
C ILE A 36 -7.06 -11.47 -3.70
N ALA A 37 -7.86 -10.78 -4.50
CA ALA A 37 -8.37 -9.46 -4.15
C ALA A 37 -9.32 -9.52 -2.95
N ILE A 38 -9.16 -8.57 -2.03
CA ILE A 38 -10.15 -8.33 -0.97
C ILE A 38 -11.20 -7.39 -1.58
N GLU A 39 -12.30 -7.94 -2.06
CA GLU A 39 -13.26 -7.20 -2.89
C GLU A 39 -13.85 -5.96 -2.23
N GLY A 40 -14.09 -5.99 -0.93
CA GLY A 40 -14.63 -4.83 -0.20
C GLY A 40 -13.70 -3.62 -0.27
N THR A 41 -12.42 -3.82 0.03
CA THR A 41 -11.43 -2.73 -0.02
C THR A 41 -11.11 -2.31 -1.45
N CYS A 42 -11.06 -3.26 -2.38
CA CYS A 42 -10.87 -2.94 -3.80
C CYS A 42 -12.02 -2.09 -4.35
N THR A 43 -13.27 -2.43 -4.00
CA THR A 43 -14.43 -1.63 -4.37
C THR A 43 -14.34 -0.21 -3.82
N LEU A 44 -13.96 -0.07 -2.55
CA LEU A 44 -13.79 1.23 -1.93
C LEU A 44 -12.72 2.06 -2.68
N VAL A 45 -11.58 1.47 -2.99
CA VAL A 45 -10.51 2.17 -3.71
C VAL A 45 -10.95 2.60 -5.11
N ARG A 46 -11.64 1.75 -5.85
CA ARG A 46 -12.18 2.10 -7.18
C ARG A 46 -13.12 3.31 -7.11
N ARG A 47 -13.99 3.35 -6.11
CA ARG A 47 -14.91 4.47 -5.91
C ARG A 47 -14.20 5.75 -5.46
N MET A 48 -13.23 5.62 -4.59
CA MET A 48 -12.47 6.78 -4.11
C MET A 48 -11.63 7.42 -5.21
N TYR A 49 -11.14 6.65 -6.17
CA TYR A 49 -10.37 7.19 -7.28
C TYR A 49 -11.13 8.25 -8.09
N GLU A 50 -12.44 8.17 -8.12
CA GLU A 50 -13.29 9.17 -8.80
C GLU A 50 -13.33 10.53 -8.08
N LYS A 51 -13.01 10.54 -6.78
CA LYS A 51 -13.16 11.73 -5.92
C LYS A 51 -11.83 12.32 -5.45
N CYS A 52 -10.82 11.51 -5.29
CA CYS A 52 -9.51 11.94 -4.79
C CYS A 52 -8.39 11.10 -5.39
N LYS A 53 -7.18 11.61 -5.30
CA LYS A 53 -5.99 10.85 -5.70
C LYS A 53 -5.79 9.64 -4.79
N VAL A 54 -5.35 8.53 -5.36
CA VAL A 54 -5.06 7.30 -4.64
C VAL A 54 -3.58 6.98 -4.76
N PHE A 55 -2.90 6.89 -3.62
CA PHE A 55 -1.50 6.49 -3.54
C PHE A 55 -1.39 5.16 -2.81
N ILE A 56 -0.53 4.28 -3.30
CA ILE A 56 -0.17 3.06 -2.59
C ILE A 56 1.21 3.24 -1.99
N VAL A 57 1.32 3.00 -0.69
CA VAL A 57 2.60 2.99 0.05
C VAL A 57 2.77 1.57 0.57
N THR A 58 3.72 0.84 0.01
CA THR A 58 3.95 -0.56 0.35
C THR A 58 5.31 -0.78 0.99
N GLY A 59 5.39 -1.72 1.91
CA GLY A 59 6.65 -2.19 2.49
C GLY A 59 7.44 -3.14 1.58
N ARG A 60 6.93 -3.41 0.40
CA ARG A 60 7.62 -4.23 -0.60
C ARG A 60 8.80 -3.50 -1.20
N GLU A 61 9.90 -4.24 -1.37
CA GLU A 61 11.11 -3.71 -2.01
C GLU A 61 10.84 -3.38 -3.49
N GLY A 62 11.23 -2.19 -3.90
CA GLY A 62 10.95 -1.66 -5.25
C GLY A 62 11.90 -2.19 -6.32
N THR A 63 12.12 -3.50 -6.39
CA THR A 63 12.84 -4.11 -7.50
C THR A 63 12.01 -4.02 -8.79
N PRO A 64 12.63 -4.01 -9.99
CA PRO A 64 11.89 -3.95 -11.24
C PRO A 64 10.80 -5.02 -11.36
N GLU A 65 11.06 -6.23 -10.88
CA GLU A 65 10.14 -7.37 -10.92
C GLU A 65 8.92 -7.14 -10.02
N ILE A 66 9.14 -6.65 -8.80
CA ILE A 66 8.07 -6.37 -7.84
C ILE A 66 7.21 -5.20 -8.33
N VAL A 67 7.83 -4.16 -8.87
CA VAL A 67 7.09 -3.02 -9.42
C VAL A 67 6.21 -3.48 -10.59
N ALA A 68 6.75 -4.26 -11.52
CA ALA A 68 6.01 -4.78 -12.66
C ALA A 68 4.84 -5.68 -12.22
N ALA A 69 5.08 -6.61 -11.29
CA ALA A 69 4.04 -7.50 -10.77
C ALA A 69 2.93 -6.73 -10.04
N THR A 70 3.29 -5.71 -9.28
CA THR A 70 2.32 -4.85 -8.59
C THR A 70 1.41 -4.14 -9.60
N LYS A 71 1.99 -3.52 -10.62
CA LYS A 71 1.23 -2.82 -11.66
C LYS A 71 0.32 -3.77 -12.43
N GLU A 72 0.80 -4.96 -12.77
CA GLU A 72 0.03 -5.97 -13.48
C GLU A 72 -1.16 -6.45 -12.63
N TRP A 73 -0.93 -6.73 -11.34
CA TRP A 73 -2.00 -7.14 -10.44
C TRP A 73 -3.07 -6.06 -10.30
N LEU A 74 -2.67 -4.80 -10.14
CA LEU A 74 -3.61 -3.67 -10.05
C LEU A 74 -4.44 -3.53 -11.33
N ALA A 75 -3.81 -3.64 -12.50
CA ALA A 75 -4.50 -3.58 -13.79
C ALA A 75 -5.50 -4.74 -13.96
N LYS A 76 -5.10 -5.94 -13.56
CA LYS A 76 -5.95 -7.14 -13.60
C LYS A 76 -7.23 -6.95 -12.77
N HIS A 77 -7.15 -6.24 -11.66
CA HIS A 77 -8.28 -6.01 -10.76
C HIS A 77 -8.95 -4.64 -10.96
N ASP A 78 -8.64 -3.95 -12.06
CA ASP A 78 -9.19 -2.63 -12.40
C ASP A 78 -9.03 -1.61 -11.27
N ILE A 79 -7.86 -1.59 -10.65
CA ILE A 79 -7.51 -0.62 -9.61
C ILE A 79 -6.55 0.40 -10.18
N LYS A 80 -7.02 1.64 -10.31
CA LYS A 80 -6.21 2.78 -10.76
C LYS A 80 -5.60 3.47 -9.56
N VAL A 81 -4.33 3.85 -9.70
CA VAL A 81 -3.61 4.61 -8.67
C VAL A 81 -2.82 5.73 -9.35
N ASP A 82 -2.64 6.84 -8.64
CA ASP A 82 -1.89 7.98 -9.15
C ASP A 82 -0.39 7.80 -8.92
N GLU A 83 -0.01 7.23 -7.78
CA GLU A 83 1.39 6.99 -7.42
C GLU A 83 1.55 5.69 -6.65
N LEU A 84 2.69 5.03 -6.88
CA LEU A 84 3.12 3.84 -6.16
C LEU A 84 4.45 4.13 -5.46
N PHE A 85 4.50 3.92 -4.16
CA PHE A 85 5.74 4.09 -3.39
C PHE A 85 6.14 2.75 -2.79
N PHE A 86 7.37 2.34 -3.06
CA PHE A 86 7.94 1.08 -2.60
C PHE A 86 9.05 1.33 -1.59
N ARG A 87 9.33 0.33 -0.78
CA ARG A 87 10.54 0.29 0.03
C ARG A 87 11.76 0.42 -0.89
N PRO A 88 12.72 1.29 -0.57
CA PRO A 88 13.98 1.33 -1.33
C PRO A 88 14.67 -0.04 -1.34
N VAL A 89 15.32 -0.38 -2.46
CA VAL A 89 16.09 -1.60 -2.59
C VAL A 89 17.19 -1.62 -1.52
N LYS A 90 17.34 -2.75 -0.82
CA LYS A 90 18.31 -2.94 0.28
C LYS A 90 18.01 -2.12 1.55
N ASP A 91 16.82 -1.58 1.69
CA ASP A 91 16.37 -0.96 2.95
C ASP A 91 15.70 -2.05 3.80
N TYR A 92 16.31 -2.37 4.94
CA TYR A 92 15.83 -3.40 5.86
C TYR A 92 15.21 -2.82 7.14
N SER A 93 14.87 -1.53 7.14
CA SER A 93 14.22 -0.88 8.27
C SER A 93 12.83 -1.49 8.54
N PRO A 94 12.31 -1.37 9.78
CA PRO A 94 10.95 -1.80 10.08
C PRO A 94 9.93 -1.16 9.15
N GLY A 95 8.85 -1.88 8.83
CA GLY A 95 7.84 -1.42 7.89
C GLY A 95 7.23 -0.07 8.24
N ALA A 96 6.95 0.16 9.50
CA ALA A 96 6.41 1.44 9.97
C ALA A 96 7.38 2.61 9.76
N GLU A 97 8.66 2.42 10.03
CA GLU A 97 9.69 3.45 9.79
C GLU A 97 9.87 3.73 8.31
N CYS A 98 9.88 2.69 7.48
CA CYS A 98 9.98 2.79 6.03
C CYS A 98 8.81 3.61 5.47
N LYS A 99 7.59 3.27 5.83
CA LYS A 99 6.38 3.98 5.35
C LYS A 99 6.32 5.41 5.86
N LYS A 100 6.74 5.65 7.10
CA LYS A 100 6.82 6.99 7.66
C LYS A 100 7.76 7.87 6.84
N LYS A 101 8.93 7.36 6.49
CA LYS A 101 9.90 8.10 5.67
C LYS A 101 9.36 8.40 4.29
N ILE A 102 8.71 7.44 3.65
CA ILE A 102 8.07 7.66 2.36
C ILE A 102 7.03 8.79 2.46
N TYR A 103 6.21 8.76 3.51
CA TYR A 103 5.21 9.79 3.76
C TYR A 103 5.86 11.18 3.96
N GLU A 104 6.86 11.28 4.81
CA GLU A 104 7.53 12.55 5.09
C GLU A 104 8.21 13.14 3.86
N ASP A 105 8.85 12.30 3.03
CA ASP A 105 9.62 12.74 1.86
C ASP A 105 8.72 13.08 0.66
N ASN A 106 7.58 12.45 0.52
CA ASN A 106 6.79 12.51 -0.73
C ASN A 106 5.37 13.07 -0.57
N ILE A 107 4.77 12.99 0.60
CA ILE A 107 3.34 13.25 0.78
C ILE A 107 3.08 14.40 1.77
N LYS A 108 3.75 14.37 2.92
CA LYS A 108 3.52 15.35 4.00
C LYS A 108 3.76 16.78 3.51
N GLY A 109 2.77 17.63 3.73
CA GLY A 109 2.84 19.04 3.32
C GLY A 109 2.56 19.30 1.85
N LYS A 110 2.42 18.24 1.03
CA LYS A 110 2.13 18.34 -0.41
C LYS A 110 0.69 18.00 -0.75
N TYR A 111 0.07 17.14 0.03
CA TYR A 111 -1.29 16.65 -0.18
C TYR A 111 -2.08 16.68 1.11
N ASN A 112 -3.40 16.82 0.98
CA ASN A 112 -4.32 16.69 2.10
C ASN A 112 -4.80 15.24 2.18
N VAL A 113 -4.21 14.46 3.09
CA VAL A 113 -4.54 13.04 3.26
C VAL A 113 -5.88 12.92 3.98
N GLN A 114 -6.90 12.44 3.29
CA GLN A 114 -8.23 12.24 3.86
C GLN A 114 -8.25 11.06 4.83
N PHE A 115 -7.68 9.94 4.43
CA PHE A 115 -7.54 8.76 5.29
C PHE A 115 -6.53 7.77 4.72
N VAL A 116 -6.14 6.83 5.57
CA VAL A 116 -5.24 5.72 5.22
C VAL A 116 -5.97 4.41 5.46
N LEU A 117 -5.81 3.45 4.56
CA LEU A 117 -6.19 2.05 4.78
C LEU A 117 -4.93 1.23 5.00
N GLU A 118 -4.82 0.63 6.17
CA GLU A 118 -3.64 -0.14 6.59
C GLU A 118 -4.07 -1.26 7.53
N ASP A 119 -3.56 -2.46 7.33
CA ASP A 119 -3.87 -3.61 8.18
C ASP A 119 -2.84 -3.86 9.29
N ASN A 120 -1.56 -3.57 9.03
CA ASN A 120 -0.48 -3.83 9.99
C ASN A 120 -0.58 -2.91 11.21
N CYS A 121 -0.71 -3.51 12.39
CA CYS A 121 -0.93 -2.77 13.63
C CYS A 121 0.12 -1.69 13.93
N LYS A 122 1.40 -1.99 13.70
CA LYS A 122 2.49 -1.03 13.91
C LYS A 122 2.43 0.12 12.93
N CYS A 123 2.06 -0.15 11.69
CA CYS A 123 1.88 0.90 10.69
C CYS A 123 0.65 1.75 11.00
N VAL A 124 -0.44 1.14 11.46
CA VAL A 124 -1.64 1.88 11.90
C VAL A 124 -1.29 2.86 13.02
N GLU A 125 -0.54 2.41 14.03
CA GLU A 125 -0.07 3.29 15.10
C GLU A 125 0.76 4.46 14.54
N MET A 126 1.69 4.17 13.64
CA MET A 126 2.53 5.19 13.02
C MET A 126 1.69 6.23 12.26
N TRP A 127 0.72 5.79 11.44
CA TRP A 127 -0.15 6.71 10.71
C TRP A 127 -0.96 7.60 11.65
N ARG A 128 -1.51 7.03 12.71
CA ARG A 128 -2.28 7.78 13.72
C ARG A 128 -1.41 8.78 14.49
N GLU A 129 -0.17 8.42 14.78
CA GLU A 129 0.80 9.34 15.40
C GLU A 129 1.13 10.54 14.52
N GLN A 130 1.03 10.39 13.20
CA GLN A 130 1.17 11.50 12.24
C GLN A 130 -0.07 12.39 12.19
N GLY A 131 -1.10 12.10 12.97
CA GLY A 131 -2.35 12.86 12.97
C GLY A 131 -3.32 12.48 11.85
N LEU A 132 -3.09 11.35 11.18
CA LEU A 132 -3.92 10.90 10.08
C LEU A 132 -5.03 9.96 10.55
N THR A 133 -6.20 10.06 9.92
CA THR A 133 -7.26 9.06 10.08
C THR A 133 -6.82 7.77 9.41
N CYS A 134 -6.67 6.72 10.18
CA CYS A 134 -6.29 5.41 9.67
C CYS A 134 -7.39 4.39 9.96
N LEU A 135 -7.94 3.82 8.90
CA LEU A 135 -8.95 2.77 8.94
C LEU A 135 -8.24 1.42 8.80
N GLN A 136 -8.51 0.52 9.72
CA GLN A 136 -7.89 -0.80 9.74
C GLN A 136 -8.91 -1.86 9.32
N PRO A 137 -8.88 -2.30 8.05
CA PRO A 137 -9.86 -3.27 7.55
C PRO A 137 -9.67 -4.68 8.13
N ASN A 138 -8.43 -5.03 8.47
CA ASN A 138 -8.08 -6.32 9.08
C ASN A 138 -7.01 -6.09 10.14
N GLU A 139 -6.94 -6.96 11.13
CA GLU A 139 -5.93 -6.88 12.18
C GLU A 139 -4.66 -7.64 11.77
N GLY A 140 -3.66 -6.94 11.26
CA GLY A 140 -2.38 -7.49 10.85
C GLY A 140 -1.33 -7.45 11.95
N LYS A 141 -1.13 -8.57 12.64
CA LYS A 141 -0.14 -8.71 13.72
C LYS A 141 1.16 -9.34 13.24
N PHE A 142 1.81 -8.73 12.28
CA PHE A 142 3.05 -9.26 11.71
C PHE A 142 4.09 -8.18 11.44
#